data_5fda5f910264665752787afd7628e9ec
#
_entry.id   5fda5f910264665752787afd7628e9ec
#
_cell.length_a   1.000
_cell.length_b   1.000
_cell.length_c   1.000
_cell.angle_alpha   90.00
_cell.angle_beta   90.00
_cell.angle_gamma   90.00
#
_symmetry.space_group_name_H-M   'P 1'
#
loop_
_entity.id
_entity.type
_entity.pdbx_description
1 polymer ?
#
loop_
_entity_poly.entity_id
_entity_poly.type
_entity_poly.pdbx_seq_one_letter_code
_entity_poly.pdbx_strand_id
1 'polypeptide(L)'
;GDSHTHFVSAGFQLISVDLRDAISPAEFVRRIAEYANSIPPDRWILGGDWDHERWPGAPLPRREWLDSITPNTPVFVQRLDGHMGVANSLALRLAGITRATADPPGGMIVRDPATGEPTGVLKDNAMDRVFAVIPAPTPAEMDSAVARAMRHAASLGVTSVHTMGDWSDFAALRRAR
;
A
#
# COMPACT_ATOMS: atom_id res chain seq x y z
N GLY A 1 -1.42 -27.80 -5.98
CA GLY A 1 -2.24 -27.01 -5.05
C GLY A 1 -1.39 -26.34 -4.00
N ASP A 2 -1.88 -25.24 -3.46
CA ASP A 2 -1.29 -24.55 -2.31
C ASP A 2 -2.27 -24.64 -1.13
N SER A 3 -1.76 -25.02 0.03
CA SER A 3 -2.59 -25.32 1.21
C SER A 3 -2.83 -24.13 2.14
N HIS A 4 -2.18 -22.98 1.91
CA HIS A 4 -2.33 -21.76 2.73
C HIS A 4 -1.99 -20.51 1.92
N THR A 5 -3.01 -19.80 1.45
CA THR A 5 -2.84 -18.57 0.69
C THR A 5 -3.76 -17.46 1.20
N HIS A 6 -3.34 -16.21 1.08
CA HIS A 6 -4.18 -15.02 1.16
C HIS A 6 -4.53 -14.59 -0.26
N PHE A 7 -5.35 -15.38 -0.95
CA PHE A 7 -5.51 -15.34 -2.40
C PHE A 7 -6.04 -14.00 -2.92
N VAL A 8 -7.06 -13.45 -2.26
CA VAL A 8 -7.62 -12.14 -2.66
C VAL A 8 -6.64 -11.02 -2.37
N SER A 9 -5.97 -11.05 -1.20
CA SER A 9 -4.93 -10.07 -0.86
C SER A 9 -3.76 -10.11 -1.87
N ALA A 10 -3.33 -11.31 -2.28
CA ALA A 10 -2.33 -11.47 -3.34
C ALA A 10 -2.82 -10.88 -4.68
N GLY A 11 -4.11 -11.02 -4.98
CA GLY A 11 -4.73 -10.38 -6.14
C GLY A 11 -4.63 -8.85 -6.09
N PHE A 12 -4.93 -8.24 -4.94
CA PHE A 12 -4.75 -6.80 -4.74
C PHE A 12 -3.28 -6.38 -4.89
N GLN A 13 -2.35 -7.15 -4.34
CA GLN A 13 -0.92 -6.89 -4.50
C GLN A 13 -0.49 -6.87 -5.97
N LEU A 14 -1.03 -7.78 -6.79
CA LEU A 14 -0.74 -7.87 -8.22
C LEU A 14 -1.33 -6.75 -9.07
N ILE A 15 -2.29 -5.99 -8.56
CA ILE A 15 -2.90 -4.83 -9.24
C ILE A 15 -2.54 -3.50 -8.58
N SER A 16 -1.79 -3.51 -7.49
CA SER A 16 -1.27 -2.33 -6.80
C SER A 16 0.09 -1.91 -7.38
N VAL A 17 0.58 -0.74 -6.95
CA VAL A 17 1.94 -0.31 -7.34
C VAL A 17 2.97 -1.31 -6.80
N ASP A 18 3.87 -1.77 -7.66
CA ASP A 18 4.97 -2.66 -7.28
C ASP A 18 6.27 -1.86 -7.11
N LEU A 19 6.74 -1.78 -5.87
CA LEU A 19 7.96 -1.06 -5.49
C LEU A 19 9.06 -2.01 -4.97
N ARG A 20 8.81 -3.33 -5.02
CA ARG A 20 9.66 -4.37 -4.42
C ARG A 20 11.10 -4.34 -4.94
N ASP A 21 11.25 -4.08 -6.23
CA ASP A 21 12.55 -4.04 -6.89
C ASP A 21 13.04 -2.62 -7.16
N ALA A 22 12.42 -1.60 -6.55
CA ALA A 22 12.92 -0.24 -6.63
C ALA A 22 14.24 -0.12 -5.86
N ILE A 23 15.34 0.14 -6.56
CA ILE A 23 16.72 0.17 -6.00
C ILE A 23 17.21 1.58 -5.67
N SER A 24 16.36 2.57 -5.81
CA SER A 24 16.69 3.96 -5.48
C SER A 24 15.44 4.79 -5.15
N PRO A 25 15.60 5.92 -4.42
CA PRO A 25 14.51 6.87 -4.22
C PRO A 25 13.90 7.39 -5.53
N ALA A 26 14.72 7.64 -6.52
CA ALA A 26 14.26 8.13 -7.83
C ALA A 26 13.38 7.10 -8.53
N GLU A 27 13.74 5.83 -8.50
CA GLU A 27 12.93 4.76 -9.07
C GLU A 27 11.64 4.54 -8.30
N PHE A 28 11.68 4.58 -6.96
CA PHE A 28 10.50 4.54 -6.10
C PHE A 28 9.48 5.63 -6.50
N VAL A 29 9.92 6.88 -6.62
CA VAL A 29 9.08 8.02 -7.01
C VAL A 29 8.55 7.84 -8.44
N ARG A 30 9.40 7.44 -9.39
CA ARG A 30 9.01 7.22 -10.79
C ARG A 30 7.89 6.18 -10.92
N ARG A 31 8.02 5.04 -10.26
CA ARG A 31 7.01 3.97 -10.30
C ARG A 31 5.67 4.43 -9.73
N ILE A 32 5.68 5.19 -8.63
CA ILE A 32 4.44 5.77 -8.07
C ILE A 32 3.81 6.77 -9.04
N ALA A 33 4.61 7.62 -9.69
CA ALA A 33 4.12 8.57 -10.67
C ALA A 33 3.49 7.89 -11.89
N GLU A 34 4.13 6.85 -12.42
CA GLU A 34 3.61 6.06 -13.53
C GLU A 34 2.30 5.36 -13.17
N TYR A 35 2.24 4.77 -11.96
CA TYR A 35 1.02 4.13 -11.47
C TYR A 35 -0.11 5.16 -11.27
N ALA A 36 0.18 6.33 -10.70
CA ALA A 36 -0.79 7.41 -10.52
C ALA A 36 -1.45 7.84 -11.84
N ASN A 37 -0.70 7.86 -12.94
CA ASN A 37 -1.21 8.17 -14.27
C ASN A 37 -2.09 7.07 -14.88
N SER A 38 -2.06 5.86 -14.30
CA SER A 38 -2.82 4.70 -14.80
C SER A 38 -4.14 4.45 -14.08
N ILE A 39 -4.39 5.17 -12.98
CA ILE A 39 -5.60 5.01 -12.16
C ILE A 39 -6.45 6.29 -12.16
N PRO A 40 -7.75 6.21 -11.85
CA PRO A 40 -8.59 7.38 -11.63
C PRO A 40 -8.04 8.28 -10.50
N PRO A 41 -8.18 9.62 -10.59
CA PRO A 41 -7.51 10.57 -9.70
C PRO A 41 -8.00 10.55 -8.24
N ASP A 42 -9.17 10.00 -7.96
CA ASP A 42 -9.77 9.90 -6.62
C ASP A 42 -9.47 8.57 -5.91
N ARG A 43 -8.63 7.74 -6.53
CA ARG A 43 -8.25 6.43 -5.99
C ARG A 43 -7.01 6.53 -5.12
N TRP A 44 -7.00 5.75 -4.02
CA TRP A 44 -5.81 5.58 -3.20
C TRP A 44 -4.74 4.77 -3.94
N ILE A 45 -3.49 5.20 -3.83
CA ILE A 45 -2.33 4.39 -4.22
C ILE A 45 -1.89 3.60 -3.00
N LEU A 46 -2.03 2.28 -3.09
CA LEU A 46 -1.76 1.33 -2.02
C LEU A 46 -0.76 0.26 -2.49
N GLY A 47 -0.36 -0.64 -1.59
CA GLY A 47 0.60 -1.71 -1.88
C GLY A 47 2.03 -1.27 -1.63
N GLY A 48 2.93 -1.58 -2.55
CA GLY A 48 4.32 -1.13 -2.54
C GLY A 48 5.34 -2.23 -2.30
N ASP A 49 5.49 -2.73 -1.08
CA ASP A 49 6.54 -3.67 -0.67
C ASP A 49 7.96 -3.11 -0.90
N TRP A 50 8.12 -1.80 -0.71
CA TRP A 50 9.43 -1.14 -0.87
C TRP A 50 10.40 -1.53 0.24
N ASP A 51 11.72 -1.41 -0.08
CA ASP A 51 12.78 -1.63 0.90
C ASP A 51 13.89 -0.60 0.72
N HIS A 52 13.93 0.41 1.62
CA HIS A 52 14.92 1.48 1.58
C HIS A 52 16.34 1.00 1.90
N GLU A 53 16.50 -0.14 2.56
CA GLU A 53 17.83 -0.69 2.86
C GLU A 53 18.59 -1.13 1.59
N ARG A 54 17.85 -1.32 0.49
CA ARG A 54 18.42 -1.56 -0.85
C ARG A 54 18.86 -0.29 -1.57
N TRP A 55 18.57 0.89 -1.00
CA TRP A 55 18.88 2.16 -1.65
C TRP A 55 20.23 2.70 -1.21
N PRO A 56 21.01 3.39 -2.08
CA PRO A 56 22.24 4.04 -1.69
C PRO A 56 22.04 5.00 -0.52
N GLY A 57 22.75 4.77 0.60
CA GLY A 57 22.62 5.55 1.81
C GLY A 57 21.37 5.27 2.64
N ALA A 58 20.50 4.35 2.21
CA ALA A 58 19.31 3.89 2.91
C ALA A 58 18.41 5.02 3.50
N PRO A 59 18.13 6.13 2.77
CA PRO A 59 17.29 7.19 3.30
C PRO A 59 15.85 6.71 3.46
N LEU A 60 15.20 7.07 4.58
CA LEU A 60 13.76 6.89 4.71
C LEU A 60 13.01 7.75 3.68
N PRO A 61 11.95 7.24 3.05
CA PRO A 61 11.14 8.03 2.14
C PRO A 61 10.46 9.18 2.90
N ARG A 62 10.07 10.23 2.17
CA ARG A 62 9.43 11.42 2.73
C ARG A 62 8.21 11.79 1.92
N ARG A 63 7.18 12.35 2.57
CA ARG A 63 5.94 12.81 1.92
C ARG A 63 6.21 13.77 0.75
N GLU A 64 7.23 14.63 0.90
CA GLU A 64 7.60 15.63 -0.11
C GLU A 64 8.00 14.99 -1.46
N TRP A 65 8.54 13.76 -1.44
CA TRP A 65 8.85 13.03 -2.67
C TRP A 65 7.60 12.65 -3.46
N LEU A 66 6.47 12.51 -2.76
CA LEU A 66 5.21 12.07 -3.33
C LEU A 66 4.27 13.24 -3.64
N ASP A 67 4.32 14.31 -2.85
CA ASP A 67 3.38 15.43 -2.91
C ASP A 67 3.35 16.09 -4.31
N SER A 68 4.51 16.23 -4.95
CA SER A 68 4.63 16.87 -6.26
C SER A 68 4.07 16.01 -7.41
N ILE A 69 4.12 14.69 -7.26
CA ILE A 69 3.69 13.73 -8.29
C ILE A 69 2.26 13.22 -8.07
N THR A 70 1.72 13.39 -6.86
CA THR A 70 0.37 12.92 -6.47
C THR A 70 -0.40 13.99 -5.69
N PRO A 71 -0.54 15.24 -6.21
CA PRO A 71 -1.12 16.35 -5.44
C PRO A 71 -2.59 16.12 -5.06
N ASN A 72 -3.34 15.37 -5.88
CA ASN A 72 -4.77 15.10 -5.72
C ASN A 72 -5.09 13.61 -5.46
N THR A 73 -4.08 12.78 -5.32
CA THR A 73 -4.22 11.32 -5.14
C THR A 73 -3.61 10.92 -3.81
N PRO A 74 -4.38 10.37 -2.86
CA PRO A 74 -3.83 9.94 -1.59
C PRO A 74 -2.95 8.70 -1.78
N VAL A 75 -1.76 8.71 -1.20
CA VAL A 75 -0.77 7.63 -1.28
C VAL A 75 -0.47 7.10 0.11
N PHE A 76 -0.56 5.79 0.27
CA PHE A 76 -0.03 5.08 1.42
C PHE A 76 0.56 3.74 0.98
N VAL A 77 1.88 3.68 0.88
CA VAL A 77 2.59 2.47 0.42
C VAL A 77 3.43 1.90 1.55
N GLN A 78 3.31 0.58 1.74
CA GLN A 78 3.94 -0.13 2.84
C GLN A 78 5.33 -0.64 2.47
N ARG A 79 6.20 -0.73 3.49
CA ARG A 79 7.45 -1.46 3.41
C ARG A 79 7.17 -2.97 3.35
N LEU A 80 8.08 -3.69 2.73
CA LEU A 80 8.06 -5.15 2.52
C LEU A 80 7.78 -5.97 3.81
N ASP A 81 8.22 -5.51 4.98
CA ASP A 81 8.03 -6.20 6.26
C ASP A 81 6.66 -5.92 6.92
N GLY A 82 5.87 -4.98 6.37
CA GLY A 82 4.57 -4.60 6.91
C GLY A 82 4.63 -3.74 8.18
N HIS A 83 5.82 -3.41 8.71
CA HIS A 83 5.99 -2.62 9.93
C HIS A 83 6.17 -1.12 9.71
N MET A 84 6.17 -0.68 8.47
CA MET A 84 6.35 0.72 8.10
C MET A 84 5.59 1.05 6.83
N GLY A 85 5.05 2.25 6.76
CA GLY A 85 4.45 2.79 5.55
C GLY A 85 4.78 4.27 5.37
N VAL A 86 4.73 4.78 4.14
CA VAL A 86 4.84 6.20 3.85
C VAL A 86 3.57 6.73 3.22
N ALA A 87 3.07 7.81 3.80
CA ALA A 87 1.91 8.57 3.35
C ALA A 87 2.35 9.88 2.71
N ASN A 88 1.68 10.33 1.64
CA ASN A 88 1.82 11.70 1.17
C ASN A 88 1.02 12.67 2.07
N SER A 89 1.20 13.98 1.88
CA SER A 89 0.52 14.99 2.70
C SER A 89 -1.01 14.91 2.60
N LEU A 90 -1.57 14.47 1.47
CA LEU A 90 -3.01 14.29 1.32
C LEU A 90 -3.52 13.14 2.21
N ALA A 91 -2.85 11.99 2.18
CA ALA A 91 -3.21 10.85 3.02
C ALA A 91 -3.08 11.18 4.52
N LEU A 92 -2.02 11.90 4.93
CA LEU A 92 -1.88 12.37 6.32
C LEU A 92 -3.04 13.28 6.74
N ARG A 93 -3.45 14.24 5.88
CA ARG A 93 -4.60 15.11 6.17
C ARG A 93 -5.90 14.33 6.33
N LEU A 94 -6.16 13.37 5.43
CA LEU A 94 -7.36 12.51 5.51
C LEU A 94 -7.38 11.69 6.80
N ALA A 95 -6.22 11.22 7.24
CA ALA A 95 -6.06 10.46 8.50
C ALA A 95 -6.02 11.35 9.77
N GLY A 96 -6.14 12.67 9.62
CA GLY A 96 -6.07 13.62 10.75
C GLY A 96 -4.71 13.63 11.44
N ILE A 97 -3.64 13.26 10.73
CA ILE A 97 -2.27 13.24 11.28
C ILE A 97 -1.63 14.60 11.06
N THR A 98 -1.28 15.26 12.17
CA THR A 98 -0.66 16.56 12.21
C THR A 98 0.56 16.56 13.12
N ARG A 99 1.26 17.70 13.21
CA ARG A 99 2.33 17.91 14.17
C ARG A 99 1.90 17.65 15.63
N ALA A 100 0.65 17.96 15.98
CA ALA A 100 0.11 17.81 17.32
C ALA A 100 -0.40 16.38 17.63
N THR A 101 -0.47 15.50 16.64
CA THR A 101 -0.95 14.12 16.83
C THR A 101 0.06 13.32 17.65
N ALA A 102 -0.36 12.81 18.81
CA ALA A 102 0.50 11.96 19.64
C ALA A 102 0.74 10.58 18.96
N ASP A 103 1.89 9.99 19.24
CA ASP A 103 2.17 8.62 18.85
C ASP A 103 1.22 7.67 19.59
N PRO A 104 0.59 6.69 18.92
CA PRO A 104 -0.24 5.71 19.60
C PRO A 104 0.65 4.68 20.34
N PRO A 105 0.12 4.00 21.36
CA PRO A 105 0.83 2.90 21.99
C PRO A 105 1.26 1.84 20.97
N GLY A 106 2.53 1.46 20.98
CA GLY A 106 3.07 0.48 20.02
C GLY A 106 3.22 0.99 18.59
N GLY A 107 3.21 2.30 18.36
CA GLY A 107 3.43 2.89 17.04
C GLY A 107 4.16 4.22 17.10
N MET A 108 4.71 4.66 15.96
CA MET A 108 5.47 5.91 15.86
C MET A 108 5.11 6.69 14.59
N ILE A 109 4.87 7.98 14.73
CA ILE A 109 4.82 8.94 13.63
C ILE A 109 6.20 9.56 13.50
N VAL A 110 6.93 9.22 12.43
CA VAL A 110 8.29 9.77 12.23
C VAL A 110 8.18 11.26 11.90
N ARG A 111 8.90 12.08 12.64
CA ARG A 111 8.88 13.54 12.51
C ARG A 111 10.22 14.10 12.09
N ASP A 112 10.16 15.20 11.38
CA ASP A 112 11.34 16.00 11.09
C ASP A 112 11.86 16.63 12.40
N PRO A 113 13.13 16.43 12.78
CA PRO A 113 13.65 16.87 14.08
C PRO A 113 13.74 18.40 14.21
N ALA A 114 13.80 19.13 13.10
CA ALA A 114 13.89 20.59 13.12
C ALA A 114 12.51 21.25 13.23
N THR A 115 11.48 20.68 12.61
CA THR A 115 10.15 21.30 12.52
C THR A 115 9.11 20.61 13.39
N GLY A 116 9.30 19.34 13.74
CA GLY A 116 8.32 18.49 14.40
C GLY A 116 7.19 18.00 13.48
N GLU A 117 7.23 18.34 12.19
CA GLU A 117 6.23 17.91 11.21
C GLU A 117 6.36 16.42 10.88
N PRO A 118 5.24 15.69 10.66
CA PRO A 118 5.29 14.32 10.18
C PRO A 118 6.00 14.24 8.83
N THR A 119 6.98 13.35 8.71
CA THR A 119 7.72 13.13 7.46
C THR A 119 6.93 12.34 6.41
N GLY A 120 5.81 11.74 6.81
CA GLY A 120 5.05 10.78 6.02
C GLY A 120 5.23 9.34 6.49
N VAL A 121 6.36 9.02 7.11
CA VAL A 121 6.62 7.65 7.58
C VAL A 121 5.87 7.38 8.89
N LEU A 122 5.12 6.28 8.88
CA LEU A 122 4.37 5.74 10.00
C LEU A 122 4.86 4.33 10.30
N LYS A 123 4.99 3.98 11.58
CA LYS A 123 5.45 2.66 12.03
C LYS A 123 4.39 1.99 12.89
N ASP A 124 4.24 0.68 12.67
CA ASP A 124 3.39 -0.21 13.46
C ASP A 124 1.98 0.38 13.67
N ASN A 125 1.46 0.47 14.89
CA ASN A 125 0.11 0.96 15.19
C ASN A 125 -0.18 2.41 14.74
N ALA A 126 0.84 3.19 14.37
CA ALA A 126 0.60 4.50 13.80
C ALA A 126 -0.01 4.43 12.39
N MET A 127 0.18 3.33 11.67
CA MET A 127 -0.42 3.09 10.36
C MET A 127 -1.94 2.90 10.43
N ASP A 128 -2.48 2.45 11.56
CA ASP A 128 -3.92 2.21 11.74
C ASP A 128 -4.77 3.46 11.50
N ARG A 129 -4.21 4.65 11.78
CA ARG A 129 -4.88 5.92 11.49
C ARG A 129 -5.15 6.12 10.00
N VAL A 130 -4.22 5.67 9.16
CA VAL A 130 -4.39 5.75 7.71
C VAL A 130 -5.29 4.62 7.23
N PHE A 131 -5.10 3.40 7.72
CA PHE A 131 -5.97 2.27 7.36
C PHE A 131 -7.45 2.55 7.66
N ALA A 132 -7.75 3.25 8.76
CA ALA A 132 -9.12 3.58 9.16
C ALA A 132 -9.86 4.52 8.17
N VAL A 133 -9.13 5.25 7.33
CA VAL A 133 -9.73 6.21 6.36
C VAL A 133 -9.62 5.74 4.91
N ILE A 134 -8.94 4.63 4.65
CA ILE A 134 -8.91 4.01 3.32
C ILE A 134 -10.29 3.38 3.08
N PRO A 135 -10.98 3.73 1.97
CA PRO A 135 -12.26 3.11 1.64
C PRO A 135 -12.13 1.60 1.45
N ALA A 136 -13.12 0.85 1.89
CA ALA A 136 -13.20 -0.58 1.60
C ALA A 136 -13.26 -0.81 0.08
N PRO A 137 -12.64 -1.89 -0.43
CA PRO A 137 -12.71 -2.21 -1.84
C PRO A 137 -14.16 -2.42 -2.32
N THR A 138 -14.48 -1.88 -3.48
CA THR A 138 -15.75 -2.13 -4.14
C THR A 138 -15.86 -3.59 -4.63
N PRO A 139 -17.06 -4.12 -4.86
CA PRO A 139 -17.21 -5.45 -5.47
C PRO A 139 -16.46 -5.62 -6.79
N ALA A 140 -16.43 -4.59 -7.64
CA ALA A 140 -15.69 -4.62 -8.92
C ALA A 140 -14.17 -4.71 -8.73
N GLU A 141 -13.63 -4.06 -7.71
CA GLU A 141 -12.21 -4.16 -7.35
C GLU A 141 -11.86 -5.53 -6.81
N MET A 142 -12.70 -6.07 -5.94
CA MET A 142 -12.57 -7.43 -5.44
C MET A 142 -12.56 -8.46 -6.59
N ASP A 143 -13.50 -8.31 -7.55
CA ASP A 143 -13.59 -9.19 -8.72
C ASP A 143 -12.35 -9.07 -9.61
N SER A 144 -11.81 -7.86 -9.79
CA SER A 144 -10.56 -7.61 -10.53
C SER A 144 -9.36 -8.26 -9.86
N ALA A 145 -9.25 -8.14 -8.54
CA ALA A 145 -8.18 -8.75 -7.75
C ALA A 145 -8.24 -10.29 -7.85
N VAL A 146 -9.43 -10.88 -7.67
CA VAL A 146 -9.62 -12.34 -7.81
C VAL A 146 -9.24 -12.81 -9.22
N ALA A 147 -9.72 -12.14 -10.27
CA ALA A 147 -9.41 -12.49 -11.64
C ALA A 147 -7.90 -12.41 -11.93
N ARG A 148 -7.20 -11.43 -11.34
CA ARG A 148 -5.75 -11.29 -11.48
C ARG A 148 -5.01 -12.41 -10.76
N ALA A 149 -5.41 -12.74 -9.53
CA ALA A 149 -4.84 -13.84 -8.76
C ALA A 149 -5.03 -15.19 -9.48
N MET A 150 -6.22 -15.45 -10.01
CA MET A 150 -6.52 -16.66 -10.77
C MET A 150 -5.61 -16.81 -12.00
N ARG A 151 -5.46 -15.75 -12.80
CA ARG A 151 -4.57 -15.77 -13.97
C ARG A 151 -3.12 -16.01 -13.57
N HIS A 152 -2.66 -15.38 -12.49
CA HIS A 152 -1.30 -15.56 -11.99
C HIS A 152 -1.07 -17.00 -11.51
N ALA A 153 -1.95 -17.55 -10.68
CA ALA A 153 -1.86 -18.93 -10.22
C ALA A 153 -1.86 -19.92 -11.37
N ALA A 154 -2.76 -19.75 -12.35
CA ALA A 154 -2.84 -20.61 -13.53
C ALA A 154 -1.55 -20.56 -14.37
N SER A 155 -0.92 -19.38 -14.53
CA SER A 155 0.35 -19.23 -15.26
C SER A 155 1.52 -19.98 -14.60
N LEU A 156 1.42 -20.26 -13.29
CA LEU A 156 2.38 -21.05 -12.53
C LEU A 156 1.97 -22.52 -12.38
N GLY A 157 0.91 -22.95 -13.07
CA GLY A 157 0.41 -24.34 -13.01
C GLY A 157 -0.32 -24.69 -11.70
N VAL A 158 -0.69 -23.68 -10.88
CA VAL A 158 -1.46 -23.89 -9.66
C VAL A 158 -2.95 -23.97 -10.00
N THR A 159 -3.57 -25.14 -9.75
CA THR A 159 -4.98 -25.41 -10.10
C THR A 159 -5.91 -25.48 -8.89
N SER A 160 -5.37 -25.42 -7.67
CA SER A 160 -6.14 -25.48 -6.44
C SER A 160 -5.42 -24.70 -5.33
N VAL A 161 -6.17 -23.91 -4.58
CA VAL A 161 -5.68 -23.15 -3.43
C VAL A 161 -6.65 -23.27 -2.26
N HIS A 162 -6.12 -23.31 -1.03
CA HIS A 162 -6.90 -23.08 0.17
C HIS A 162 -6.65 -21.64 0.65
N THR A 163 -7.65 -20.80 0.51
CA THR A 163 -7.52 -19.40 0.87
C THR A 163 -7.91 -19.13 2.32
N MET A 164 -7.11 -18.31 2.97
CA MET A 164 -7.40 -17.69 4.26
C MET A 164 -7.97 -16.31 3.97
N GLY A 165 -9.24 -16.09 4.29
CA GLY A 165 -9.94 -14.85 4.00
C GLY A 165 -11.22 -14.71 4.81
N ASP A 166 -11.93 -13.62 4.60
CA ASP A 166 -13.19 -13.32 5.26
C ASP A 166 -14.42 -13.60 4.34
N TRP A 167 -15.62 -13.21 4.81
CA TRP A 167 -16.86 -13.38 4.04
C TRP A 167 -16.91 -12.54 2.77
N SER A 168 -16.21 -11.41 2.71
CA SER A 168 -16.14 -10.57 1.50
C SER A 168 -15.29 -11.25 0.42
N ASP A 169 -14.18 -11.87 0.82
CA ASP A 169 -13.34 -12.70 -0.04
C ASP A 169 -14.13 -13.87 -0.62
N PHE A 170 -14.88 -14.59 0.25
CA PHE A 170 -15.73 -15.68 -0.19
C PHE A 170 -16.79 -15.22 -1.20
N ALA A 171 -17.43 -14.06 -0.97
CA ALA A 171 -18.40 -13.51 -1.89
C ALA A 171 -17.80 -13.19 -3.27
N ALA A 172 -16.58 -12.63 -3.31
CA ALA A 172 -15.85 -12.36 -4.55
C ALA A 172 -15.48 -13.65 -5.30
N LEU A 173 -14.93 -14.64 -4.60
CA LEU A 173 -14.62 -15.95 -5.16
C LEU A 173 -15.84 -16.68 -5.73
N ARG A 174 -17.00 -16.53 -5.06
CA ARG A 174 -18.26 -17.11 -5.55
C ARG A 174 -18.76 -16.44 -6.84
N ARG A 175 -18.53 -15.15 -7.04
CA ARG A 175 -18.87 -14.43 -8.28
C ARG A 175 -17.93 -14.79 -9.45
N ALA A 176 -16.70 -15.18 -9.15
CA ALA A 176 -15.70 -15.54 -10.16
C ALA A 176 -15.84 -16.95 -10.78
N ARG A 177 -16.91 -17.66 -10.41
CA ARG A 177 -17.24 -19.01 -10.93
C ARG A 177 -17.72 -18.98 -12.37
#